data_017d7a104b82b016241bd74b44406a0d
#
_entry.id   017d7a104b82b016241bd74b44406a0d
#
_cell.length_a   1.000
_cell.length_b   1.000
_cell.length_c   1.000
_cell.angle_alpha   90.00
_cell.angle_beta   90.00
_cell.angle_gamma   90.00
#
_symmetry.space_group_name_H-M   'P 1'
#
loop_
_entity.id
_entity.type
_entity.pdbx_description
1 polymer ?
#
loop_
_entity_poly.entity_id
_entity_poly.type
_entity_poly.pdbx_seq_one_letter_code
_entity_poly.pdbx_strand_id
1 'polypeptide(L)'
;LKSMIYDVKFNEKKEQSKGAAPFLASYNFYMKYDELNMVSHTCKTVYDYIVPVPSSQKKIYKRGYNQVDLFFNRWAHSLQHIDNKHFIWLDCIYKFDTSNDMWALTNKERHENIDDAFVVKAEYKDMEIADKNILIVDDIYTTGATIEAVTKVLRSYKPLKIDALTLASGSF
;
A
#
# COMPACT_ATOMS: atom_id res chain seq x y z
N LEU A 1 4.12 1.05 18.94
CA LEU A 1 3.78 0.81 17.54
C LEU A 1 4.88 0.02 16.82
N LYS A 2 6.15 0.46 16.83
CA LYS A 2 7.26 -0.28 16.19
C LYS A 2 7.41 -1.71 16.74
N SER A 3 7.31 -1.91 18.06
CA SER A 3 7.35 -3.25 18.68
C SER A 3 6.21 -4.14 18.16
N MET A 4 5.00 -3.61 18.04
CA MET A 4 3.85 -4.30 17.47
C MET A 4 4.09 -4.72 16.01
N ILE A 5 4.64 -3.81 15.19
CA ILE A 5 4.98 -4.11 13.79
C ILE A 5 6.04 -5.20 13.74
N TYR A 6 7.06 -5.13 14.59
CA TYR A 6 8.11 -6.14 14.70
C TYR A 6 7.54 -7.52 15.06
N ASP A 7 6.66 -7.56 16.05
CA ASP A 7 6.02 -8.81 16.51
C ASP A 7 5.17 -9.46 15.40
N VAL A 8 4.41 -8.67 14.64
CA VAL A 8 3.65 -9.17 13.49
C VAL A 8 4.59 -9.62 12.37
N LYS A 9 5.70 -8.91 12.13
CA LYS A 9 6.64 -9.23 11.05
C LYS A 9 7.48 -10.48 11.32
N PHE A 10 7.95 -10.65 12.54
CA PHE A 10 9.02 -11.59 12.85
C PHE A 10 8.65 -12.66 13.87
N ASN A 11 7.68 -12.40 14.73
CA ASN A 11 7.27 -13.28 15.81
C ASN A 11 5.89 -13.94 15.56
N GLU A 12 5.34 -13.80 14.35
CA GLU A 12 4.05 -14.40 13.92
C GLU A 12 2.85 -14.04 14.80
N LYS A 13 2.94 -12.98 15.59
CA LYS A 13 1.88 -12.52 16.50
C LYS A 13 0.81 -11.73 15.75
N LYS A 14 0.05 -12.39 14.87
CA LYS A 14 -1.00 -11.77 14.02
C LYS A 14 -1.99 -10.92 14.81
N GLU A 15 -2.37 -11.38 16.01
CA GLU A 15 -3.35 -10.71 16.86
C GLU A 15 -2.97 -9.28 17.23
N GLN A 16 -1.66 -8.98 17.27
CA GLN A 16 -1.19 -7.64 17.58
C GLN A 16 -1.50 -6.62 16.47
N SER A 17 -1.79 -7.07 15.24
CA SER A 17 -2.20 -6.18 14.16
C SER A 17 -3.43 -5.35 14.49
N LYS A 18 -4.31 -5.85 15.37
CA LYS A 18 -5.49 -5.11 15.87
C LYS A 18 -5.11 -3.81 16.58
N GLY A 19 -3.91 -3.73 17.14
CA GLY A 19 -3.38 -2.53 17.78
C GLY A 19 -3.12 -1.36 16.81
N ALA A 20 -3.15 -1.57 15.50
CA ALA A 20 -3.07 -0.51 14.51
C ALA A 20 -4.36 0.34 14.42
N ALA A 21 -5.50 -0.23 14.79
CA ALA A 21 -6.82 0.40 14.61
C ALA A 21 -6.93 1.82 15.23
N PRO A 22 -6.43 2.11 16.47
CA PRO A 22 -6.49 3.46 17.01
C PRO A 22 -5.71 4.49 16.18
N PHE A 23 -4.55 4.10 15.63
CA PHE A 23 -3.73 4.99 14.80
C PHE A 23 -4.40 5.30 13.47
N LEU A 24 -5.01 4.29 12.85
CA LEU A 24 -5.76 4.44 11.60
C LEU A 24 -7.07 5.22 11.81
N ALA A 25 -7.73 5.05 12.96
CA ALA A 25 -8.89 5.88 13.34
C ALA A 25 -8.50 7.36 13.53
N SER A 26 -7.33 7.63 14.12
CA SER A 26 -6.79 8.99 14.25
C SER A 26 -6.51 9.62 12.88
N TYR A 27 -6.02 8.85 11.92
CA TYR A 27 -5.85 9.31 10.55
C TYR A 27 -7.20 9.69 9.90
N ASN A 28 -8.24 8.90 10.10
CA ASN A 28 -9.59 9.22 9.63
C ASN A 28 -10.10 10.53 10.24
N PHE A 29 -9.86 10.72 11.54
CA PHE A 29 -10.24 11.96 12.22
C PHE A 29 -9.49 13.16 11.64
N TYR A 30 -8.19 13.04 11.42
CA TYR A 30 -7.38 14.09 10.78
C TYR A 30 -7.91 14.45 9.39
N MET A 31 -8.21 13.45 8.57
CA MET A 31 -8.78 13.66 7.24
C MET A 31 -10.13 14.40 7.30
N LYS A 32 -10.98 14.10 8.30
CA LYS A 32 -12.27 14.79 8.51
C LYS A 32 -12.10 16.19 9.08
N TYR A 33 -11.13 16.38 9.98
CA TYR A 33 -10.90 17.66 10.62
C TYR A 33 -10.36 18.71 9.66
N ASP A 34 -9.55 18.29 8.69
CA ASP A 34 -9.07 19.15 7.61
C ASP A 34 -10.23 19.67 6.73
N GLU A 35 -11.33 18.90 6.65
CA GLU A 35 -12.57 19.35 6.00
C GLU A 35 -13.30 20.47 6.78
N LEU A 36 -13.27 20.42 8.09
CA LEU A 36 -13.99 21.38 8.97
C LEU A 36 -13.25 22.70 9.14
N ASN A 37 -11.94 22.70 9.00
CA ASN A 37 -11.09 23.90 9.11
C ASN A 37 -10.92 24.64 7.76
N MET A 38 -11.84 24.49 6.84
CA MET A 38 -11.80 25.07 5.52
C MET A 38 -11.76 26.60 5.53
N VAL A 39 -10.56 27.15 5.58
CA VAL A 39 -10.28 28.53 5.14
C VAL A 39 -9.80 28.54 3.68
N SER A 40 -9.47 27.41 3.11
CA SER A 40 -9.12 27.31 1.69
C SER A 40 -9.95 26.21 1.02
N HIS A 41 -10.61 26.57 -0.07
CA HIS A 41 -11.34 25.67 -0.98
C HIS A 41 -10.42 24.70 -1.74
N THR A 42 -9.34 24.21 -1.13
CA THR A 42 -8.48 23.21 -1.73
C THR A 42 -9.12 21.85 -1.61
N CYS A 43 -9.48 21.34 -2.74
CA CYS A 43 -10.16 20.09 -2.98
C CYS A 43 -9.59 18.95 -2.12
N LYS A 44 -10.46 18.36 -1.29
CA LYS A 44 -10.20 17.12 -0.57
C LYS A 44 -9.72 16.05 -1.54
N THR A 45 -8.56 15.47 -1.29
CA THR A 45 -8.14 14.28 -2.03
C THR A 45 -8.95 13.09 -1.55
N VAL A 46 -9.93 12.69 -2.34
CA VAL A 46 -10.63 11.42 -2.17
C VAL A 46 -9.84 10.38 -2.95
N TYR A 47 -9.41 9.31 -2.27
CA TYR A 47 -8.73 8.22 -2.96
C TYR A 47 -9.76 7.30 -3.61
N ASP A 48 -9.46 6.87 -4.83
CA ASP A 48 -10.24 5.86 -5.53
C ASP A 48 -9.74 4.46 -5.17
N TYR A 49 -8.43 4.32 -5.02
CA TYR A 49 -7.77 3.04 -4.74
C TYR A 49 -6.83 3.11 -3.55
N ILE A 50 -6.82 2.03 -2.76
CA ILE A 50 -5.83 1.77 -1.72
C ILE A 50 -5.00 0.58 -2.18
N VAL A 51 -3.69 0.81 -2.39
CA VAL A 51 -2.75 -0.19 -2.90
C VAL A 51 -1.82 -0.63 -1.77
N PRO A 52 -1.91 -1.89 -1.31
CA PRO A 52 -0.99 -2.41 -0.31
C PRO A 52 0.40 -2.67 -0.91
N VAL A 53 1.45 -2.32 -0.17
CA VAL A 53 2.80 -2.78 -0.51
C VAL A 53 2.89 -4.30 -0.28
N PRO A 54 3.25 -5.09 -1.30
CA PRO A 54 3.31 -6.53 -1.15
C PRO A 54 4.55 -6.99 -0.40
N SER A 55 4.40 -8.03 0.41
CA SER A 55 5.52 -8.87 0.83
C SER A 55 5.93 -9.82 -0.29
N SER A 56 7.20 -10.22 -0.35
CA SER A 56 7.63 -11.24 -1.30
C SER A 56 7.00 -12.61 -1.00
N GLN A 57 6.85 -13.44 -2.04
CA GLN A 57 6.18 -14.75 -1.92
C GLN A 57 6.85 -15.64 -0.88
N LYS A 58 8.18 -15.66 -0.81
CA LYS A 58 8.94 -16.38 0.21
C LYS A 58 8.57 -15.97 1.63
N LYS A 59 8.36 -14.66 1.86
CA LYS A 59 7.94 -14.15 3.17
C LYS A 59 6.48 -14.51 3.46
N ILE A 60 5.60 -14.42 2.46
CA ILE A 60 4.19 -14.82 2.58
C ILE A 60 4.10 -16.32 2.88
N TYR A 61 4.84 -17.16 2.15
CA TYR A 61 4.87 -18.60 2.41
C TYR A 61 5.34 -18.93 3.83
N LYS A 62 6.41 -18.27 4.29
CA LYS A 62 6.94 -18.49 5.66
C LYS A 62 5.97 -18.04 6.74
N ARG A 63 5.29 -16.91 6.58
CA ARG A 63 4.42 -16.30 7.61
C ARG A 63 2.95 -16.67 7.47
N GLY A 64 2.53 -17.07 6.26
CA GLY A 64 1.14 -17.33 5.90
C GLY A 64 0.30 -16.06 5.64
N TYR A 65 0.92 -14.87 5.54
CA TYR A 65 0.20 -13.60 5.31
C TYR A 65 1.12 -12.47 4.84
N ASN A 66 0.51 -11.46 4.20
CA ASN A 66 1.10 -10.14 4.04
C ASN A 66 0.76 -9.28 5.28
N GLN A 67 1.74 -8.74 5.98
CA GLN A 67 1.50 -7.94 7.18
C GLN A 67 0.74 -6.65 6.88
N VAL A 68 0.93 -6.05 5.71
CA VAL A 68 0.22 -4.82 5.32
C VAL A 68 -1.29 -5.08 5.25
N ASP A 69 -1.71 -6.24 4.73
CA ASP A 69 -3.12 -6.64 4.71
C ASP A 69 -3.71 -6.76 6.11
N LEU A 70 -2.96 -7.35 7.05
CA LEU A 70 -3.43 -7.49 8.43
C LEU A 70 -3.66 -6.13 9.10
N PHE A 71 -2.82 -5.13 8.80
CA PHE A 71 -2.92 -3.81 9.39
C PHE A 71 -4.02 -2.96 8.74
N PHE A 72 -4.10 -2.96 7.42
CA PHE A 72 -4.84 -1.94 6.67
C PHE A 72 -6.13 -2.43 6.00
N ASN A 73 -6.23 -3.71 5.62
CA ASN A 73 -7.37 -4.19 4.82
C ASN A 73 -8.70 -3.97 5.53
N ARG A 74 -8.80 -4.37 6.82
CA ARG A 74 -10.03 -4.15 7.61
C ARG A 74 -10.37 -2.67 7.78
N TRP A 75 -9.36 -1.83 7.98
CA TRP A 75 -9.55 -0.38 8.05
C TRP A 75 -10.07 0.19 6.72
N ALA A 76 -9.44 -0.17 5.60
CA ALA A 76 -9.87 0.26 4.28
C ALA A 76 -11.33 -0.11 4.00
N HIS A 77 -11.73 -1.35 4.31
CA HIS A 77 -13.13 -1.78 4.18
C HIS A 77 -14.09 -1.02 5.11
N SER A 78 -13.66 -0.63 6.30
CA SER A 78 -14.51 0.15 7.21
C SER A 78 -14.80 1.56 6.70
N LEU A 79 -13.89 2.15 5.90
CA LEU A 79 -14.09 3.46 5.29
C LEU A 79 -15.23 3.48 4.27
N GLN A 80 -15.49 2.36 3.58
CA GLN A 80 -16.57 2.24 2.60
C GLN A 80 -17.95 2.49 3.21
N HIS A 81 -18.11 2.24 4.50
CA HIS A 81 -19.40 2.37 5.20
C HIS A 81 -19.61 3.73 5.87
N ILE A 82 -18.55 4.53 6.04
CA ILE A 82 -18.64 5.76 6.85
C ILE A 82 -19.15 6.97 6.04
N ASP A 83 -18.78 7.07 4.74
CA ASP A 83 -19.00 8.30 3.96
C ASP A 83 -19.59 8.07 2.57
N ASN A 84 -20.24 6.94 2.29
CA ASN A 84 -20.65 6.53 0.93
C ASN A 84 -19.52 6.59 -0.11
N LYS A 85 -18.27 6.47 0.33
CA LYS A 85 -17.08 6.52 -0.51
C LYS A 85 -16.64 5.11 -0.84
N HIS A 86 -16.49 4.83 -2.11
CA HIS A 86 -16.05 3.53 -2.61
C HIS A 86 -14.52 3.53 -2.78
N PHE A 87 -13.79 3.31 -1.69
CA PHE A 87 -12.38 2.97 -1.79
C PHE A 87 -12.25 1.52 -2.24
N ILE A 88 -11.51 1.28 -3.29
CA ILE A 88 -11.24 -0.07 -3.75
C ILE A 88 -9.87 -0.50 -3.21
N TRP A 89 -9.85 -1.61 -2.45
CA TRP A 89 -8.61 -2.29 -2.10
C TRP A 89 -8.07 -2.98 -3.34
N LEU A 90 -6.93 -2.49 -3.85
CA LEU A 90 -6.35 -2.92 -5.11
C LEU A 90 -5.00 -3.59 -4.87
N ASP A 91 -4.99 -4.89 -4.62
CA ASP A 91 -3.77 -5.70 -4.49
C ASP A 91 -3.20 -6.06 -5.87
N CYS A 92 -2.75 -5.04 -6.63
CA CYS A 92 -2.31 -5.17 -8.01
C CYS A 92 -0.79 -5.34 -8.17
N ILE A 93 0.00 -5.21 -7.10
CA ILE A 93 1.46 -5.24 -7.19
C ILE A 93 2.01 -6.59 -6.75
N TYR A 94 2.95 -7.11 -7.51
CA TYR A 94 3.75 -8.29 -7.18
C TYR A 94 5.18 -7.87 -6.82
N LYS A 95 5.77 -8.52 -5.81
CA LYS A 95 7.17 -8.35 -5.41
C LYS A 95 7.96 -9.62 -5.67
N PHE A 96 9.03 -9.52 -6.44
CA PHE A 96 9.97 -10.61 -6.63
C PHE A 96 10.84 -10.84 -5.38
N ASP A 97 11.22 -12.09 -5.11
CA ASP A 97 12.08 -12.46 -3.99
C ASP A 97 13.56 -12.16 -4.28
N THR A 98 13.97 -12.38 -5.51
CA THR A 98 15.35 -12.18 -5.98
C THR A 98 15.38 -11.77 -7.46
N SER A 99 16.52 -11.24 -7.93
CA SER A 99 16.76 -10.99 -9.36
C SER A 99 16.61 -12.26 -10.22
N ASN A 100 16.83 -13.44 -9.67
CA ASN A 100 16.67 -14.71 -10.38
C ASN A 100 15.20 -15.03 -10.68
N ASP A 101 14.26 -14.63 -9.82
CA ASP A 101 12.83 -14.83 -10.06
C ASP A 101 12.33 -13.98 -11.24
N MET A 102 13.03 -12.89 -11.54
CA MET A 102 12.74 -12.02 -12.69
C MET A 102 13.05 -12.69 -14.05
N TRP A 103 13.87 -13.75 -14.06
CA TRP A 103 14.15 -14.51 -15.29
C TRP A 103 12.95 -15.25 -15.86
N ALA A 104 11.91 -15.48 -15.04
CA ALA A 104 10.66 -16.09 -15.49
C ALA A 104 9.79 -15.13 -16.33
N LEU A 105 10.11 -13.83 -16.35
CA LEU A 105 9.41 -12.84 -17.17
C LEU A 105 9.80 -12.96 -18.65
N THR A 106 8.86 -12.64 -19.53
CA THR A 106 9.13 -12.55 -20.97
C THR A 106 10.14 -11.45 -21.29
N ASN A 107 10.86 -11.56 -22.41
CA ASN A 107 11.85 -10.55 -22.82
C ASN A 107 11.28 -9.12 -22.91
N LYS A 108 9.98 -8.98 -23.25
CA LYS A 108 9.30 -7.69 -23.35
C LYS A 108 9.06 -7.08 -21.96
N GLU A 109 8.74 -7.90 -20.97
CA GLU A 109 8.55 -7.48 -19.58
C GLU A 109 9.87 -7.12 -18.88
N ARG A 110 11.00 -7.70 -19.32
CA ARG A 110 12.35 -7.38 -18.80
C ARG A 110 12.85 -6.00 -19.17
N HIS A 111 12.55 -5.50 -20.38
CA HIS A 111 13.04 -4.20 -20.84
C HIS A 111 12.40 -3.01 -20.11
N GLU A 112 11.22 -3.21 -19.51
CA GLU A 112 10.51 -2.14 -18.81
C GLU A 112 10.87 -2.05 -17.31
N ASN A 113 11.52 -3.09 -16.69
CA ASN A 113 11.63 -3.20 -15.23
C ASN A 113 12.95 -3.84 -14.71
N ILE A 114 14.08 -3.69 -15.39
CA ILE A 114 15.35 -4.34 -15.00
C ILE A 114 15.85 -3.92 -13.61
N ASP A 115 15.45 -2.77 -13.10
CA ASP A 115 15.90 -2.23 -11.79
C ASP A 115 14.87 -2.42 -10.65
N ASP A 116 13.66 -2.91 -10.92
CA ASP A 116 12.58 -2.86 -9.94
C ASP A 116 12.13 -4.25 -9.47
N ALA A 117 12.22 -4.47 -8.18
CA ALA A 117 11.70 -5.66 -7.51
C ALA A 117 10.16 -5.78 -7.54
N PHE A 118 9.45 -4.84 -8.17
CA PHE A 118 7.99 -4.75 -8.19
C PHE A 118 7.46 -4.68 -9.63
N VAL A 119 6.33 -5.35 -9.88
CA VAL A 119 5.59 -5.27 -11.14
C VAL A 119 4.09 -5.29 -10.88
N VAL A 120 3.31 -4.86 -11.87
CA VAL A 120 1.86 -5.08 -11.84
C VAL A 120 1.56 -6.54 -12.15
N LYS A 121 0.68 -7.17 -11.37
CA LYS A 121 0.21 -8.54 -11.60
C LYS A 121 -0.49 -8.64 -12.96
N ALA A 122 -0.35 -9.77 -13.65
CA ALA A 122 -0.85 -9.95 -15.00
C ALA A 122 -2.35 -9.66 -15.17
N GLU A 123 -3.14 -10.03 -14.17
CA GLU A 123 -4.60 -9.82 -14.13
C GLU A 123 -5.02 -8.34 -14.01
N TYR A 124 -4.08 -7.45 -13.67
CA TYR A 124 -4.31 -6.01 -13.51
C TYR A 124 -3.60 -5.17 -14.60
N LYS A 125 -3.04 -5.78 -15.64
CA LYS A 125 -2.32 -5.04 -16.69
C LYS A 125 -3.19 -4.01 -17.41
N ASP A 126 -4.48 -4.32 -17.55
CA ASP A 126 -5.46 -3.46 -18.23
C ASP A 126 -6.32 -2.63 -17.23
N MET A 127 -5.83 -2.45 -15.99
CA MET A 127 -6.57 -1.69 -14.99
C MET A 127 -6.67 -0.21 -15.37
N GLU A 128 -7.87 0.35 -15.22
CA GLU A 128 -8.15 1.75 -15.49
C GLU A 128 -7.91 2.61 -14.23
N ILE A 129 -6.65 2.98 -13.98
CA ILE A 129 -6.29 3.90 -12.89
C ILE A 129 -5.82 5.27 -13.38
N ALA A 130 -5.92 5.53 -14.68
CA ALA A 130 -5.68 6.86 -15.23
C ALA A 130 -6.62 7.88 -14.58
N ASP A 131 -6.08 9.05 -14.26
CA ASP A 131 -6.81 10.15 -13.60
C ASP A 131 -7.40 9.81 -12.22
N LYS A 132 -6.98 8.71 -11.58
CA LYS A 132 -7.41 8.28 -10.25
C LYS A 132 -6.44 8.68 -9.15
N ASN A 133 -6.96 8.90 -7.96
CA ASN A 133 -6.18 9.15 -6.76
C ASN A 133 -5.88 7.84 -6.05
N ILE A 134 -4.60 7.57 -5.81
CA ILE A 134 -4.11 6.32 -5.21
C ILE A 134 -3.49 6.61 -3.85
N LEU A 135 -3.83 5.79 -2.85
CA LEU A 135 -3.15 5.73 -1.57
C LEU A 135 -2.36 4.42 -1.47
N ILE A 136 -1.03 4.51 -1.48
CA ILE A 136 -0.17 3.37 -1.15
C ILE A 136 -0.14 3.21 0.38
N VAL A 137 -0.28 1.98 0.88
CA VAL A 137 -0.17 1.70 2.31
C VAL A 137 0.97 0.73 2.59
N ASP A 138 1.78 1.04 3.62
CA ASP A 138 2.88 0.20 4.10
C ASP A 138 2.96 0.25 5.63
N ASP A 139 3.65 -0.70 6.24
CA ASP A 139 3.76 -0.77 7.69
C ASP A 139 4.79 0.23 8.26
N ILE A 140 5.93 0.44 7.58
CA ILE A 140 6.98 1.34 8.07
C ILE A 140 7.70 2.05 6.92
N TYR A 141 7.84 3.35 7.07
CA TYR A 141 8.69 4.17 6.22
C TYR A 141 10.11 4.22 6.80
N THR A 142 11.10 3.74 6.07
CA THR A 142 12.52 3.85 6.44
C THR A 142 13.25 4.83 5.53
N THR A 143 13.68 4.38 4.37
CA THR A 143 14.35 5.22 3.35
C THR A 143 13.37 5.73 2.28
N GLY A 144 12.17 5.18 2.22
CA GLY A 144 11.21 5.46 1.16
C GLY A 144 11.38 4.60 -0.11
N ALA A 145 12.48 3.86 -0.23
CA ALA A 145 12.79 3.11 -1.46
C ALA A 145 11.68 2.15 -1.91
N THR A 146 11.00 1.49 -0.97
CA THR A 146 9.87 0.59 -1.28
C THR A 146 8.70 1.36 -1.89
N ILE A 147 8.30 2.47 -1.25
CA ILE A 147 7.19 3.31 -1.73
C ILE A 147 7.54 3.94 -3.08
N GLU A 148 8.78 4.39 -3.24
CA GLU A 148 9.27 4.95 -4.50
C GLU A 148 9.21 3.91 -5.64
N ALA A 149 9.66 2.68 -5.42
CA ALA A 149 9.61 1.61 -6.40
C ALA A 149 8.17 1.27 -6.80
N VAL A 150 7.24 1.13 -5.83
CA VAL A 150 5.81 0.90 -6.12
C VAL A 150 5.21 2.10 -6.86
N THR A 151 5.55 3.32 -6.46
CA THR A 151 5.09 4.55 -7.13
C THR A 151 5.54 4.59 -8.59
N LYS A 152 6.79 4.21 -8.88
CA LYS A 152 7.33 4.17 -10.26
C LYS A 152 6.52 3.22 -11.14
N VAL A 153 6.19 2.02 -10.62
CA VAL A 153 5.35 1.05 -11.32
C VAL A 153 3.96 1.61 -11.62
N LEU A 154 3.31 2.22 -10.63
CA LEU A 154 1.95 2.76 -10.79
C LEU A 154 1.90 3.99 -11.70
N ARG A 155 2.94 4.80 -11.75
CA ARG A 155 3.02 6.00 -12.62
C ARG A 155 2.90 5.69 -14.10
N SER A 156 3.30 4.49 -14.56
CA SER A 156 3.14 4.08 -15.96
C SER A 156 1.67 4.04 -16.40
N TYR A 157 0.73 3.93 -15.45
CA TYR A 157 -0.72 3.94 -15.66
C TYR A 157 -1.36 5.34 -15.54
N LYS A 158 -0.55 6.40 -15.40
CA LYS A 158 -0.96 7.82 -15.38
C LYS A 158 -2.04 8.16 -14.34
N PRO A 159 -1.90 7.76 -13.07
CA PRO A 159 -2.82 8.21 -12.03
C PRO A 159 -2.72 9.73 -11.86
N LEU A 160 -3.81 10.35 -11.36
CA LEU A 160 -3.85 11.79 -11.09
C LEU A 160 -2.93 12.14 -9.90
N LYS A 161 -3.01 11.33 -8.84
CA LYS A 161 -2.23 11.54 -7.62
C LYS A 161 -1.86 10.21 -6.97
N ILE A 162 -0.66 10.15 -6.38
CA ILE A 162 -0.23 9.03 -5.53
C ILE A 162 0.27 9.62 -4.21
N ASP A 163 -0.37 9.20 -3.12
CA ASP A 163 0.08 9.46 -1.75
C ASP A 163 0.47 8.15 -1.07
N ALA A 164 1.15 8.24 0.07
CA ALA A 164 1.51 7.07 0.87
C ALA A 164 1.15 7.26 2.34
N LEU A 165 0.67 6.20 2.98
CA LEU A 165 0.39 6.13 4.41
C LEU A 165 1.15 4.97 5.03
N THR A 166 1.90 5.26 6.10
CA THR A 166 2.62 4.25 6.87
C THR A 166 2.28 4.34 8.34
N LEU A 167 2.28 3.21 9.06
CA LEU A 167 2.01 3.18 10.50
C LEU A 167 3.14 3.80 11.31
N ALA A 168 4.39 3.67 10.86
CA ALA A 168 5.55 4.20 11.56
C ALA A 168 6.61 4.68 10.59
N SER A 169 7.53 5.52 11.09
CA SER A 169 8.72 5.97 10.38
C SER A 169 10.00 5.68 11.16
N GLY A 170 11.13 5.58 10.45
CA GLY A 170 12.46 5.32 11.00
C GLY A 170 12.83 3.84 11.06
N SER A 171 14.12 3.55 11.35
CA SER A 171 14.65 2.18 11.52
C SER A 171 14.20 1.54 12.85
N PHE A 172 14.25 0.21 12.88
CA PHE A 172 14.09 -0.59 14.11
C PHE A 172 15.36 -0.52 14.95
#